data_fa11112d231b5db43c82bfe278ac0ecb
#
_entry.id   fa11112d231b5db43c82bfe278ac0ecb
#
_cell.length_a   1.000
_cell.length_b   1.000
_cell.length_c   1.000
_cell.angle_alpha   90.00
_cell.angle_beta   90.00
_cell.angle_gamma   90.00
#
_symmetry.space_group_name_H-M   'P 1'
#
loop_
_entity.id
_entity.type
_entity.pdbx_description
1 polymer ?
#
loop_
_entity_poly.entity_id
_entity_poly.type
_entity_poly.pdbx_seq_one_letter_code
_entity_poly.pdbx_strand_id
1 'polypeptide(L)'
;MGWVAMPQLVAATSNAGAFGFLALATAGPQEAIEMIDETMSLTDKPFGVNFHMFQPGADEIVQAVLDKKIKAVSYSRSPTPDYIKAFKQQGIICIPTVGALKHAIKAEQLGADALVIQGSEGGGHTGSTPTTLLLSSVLDSVNIPVVAAGGFRDGSGLAASLAWGACGIAMGTRFMMTQESPVPSKTKEAYISAEVDEIKITKKFDGLSHRLIFNKYIEKIDRSNPISLFLMSVTSAWKYKQITKAYFGDLFKSFFAMLKGDDLTISQSIMSANSPAIIQKAMVEGSPNEGAMPSGQVAGIITNLPSCKELIDEIMRGFNIAAANFKKIEEKS
;
A
#
# COMPACT_ATOMS: atom_id res chain seq x y z
N MET A 1 -1.55 -0.52 -3.18
CA MET A 1 -1.38 -2.00 -3.17
C MET A 1 -1.45 -2.46 -4.62
N GLY A 2 -0.29 -2.56 -5.29
CA GLY A 2 -0.22 -3.05 -6.68
C GLY A 2 -0.92 -4.40 -6.83
N TRP A 3 -1.61 -4.60 -7.95
CA TRP A 3 -2.40 -5.80 -8.30
C TRP A 3 -3.55 -6.17 -7.33
N VAL A 4 -3.77 -5.40 -6.26
CA VAL A 4 -4.83 -5.63 -5.27
C VAL A 4 -5.88 -4.52 -5.31
N ALA A 5 -5.47 -3.27 -5.23
CA ALA A 5 -6.39 -2.13 -5.30
C ALA A 5 -6.73 -1.81 -6.78
N MET A 6 -7.42 -2.77 -7.40
CA MET A 6 -7.88 -2.78 -8.78
C MET A 6 -9.29 -2.18 -8.88
N PRO A 7 -9.81 -1.87 -10.08
CA PRO A 7 -11.10 -1.19 -10.27
C PRO A 7 -12.25 -1.74 -9.45
N GLN A 8 -12.43 -3.06 -9.41
CA GLN A 8 -13.53 -3.73 -8.71
C GLN A 8 -13.48 -3.46 -7.19
N LEU A 9 -12.29 -3.62 -6.57
CA LEU A 9 -12.13 -3.39 -5.13
C LEU A 9 -12.31 -1.90 -4.78
N VAL A 10 -11.78 -1.01 -5.62
CA VAL A 10 -11.87 0.45 -5.41
C VAL A 10 -13.31 0.91 -5.52
N ALA A 11 -14.03 0.49 -6.57
CA ALA A 11 -15.44 0.81 -6.75
C ALA A 11 -16.30 0.25 -5.63
N ALA A 12 -16.11 -1.02 -5.23
CA ALA A 12 -16.86 -1.63 -4.13
C ALA A 12 -16.62 -0.89 -2.80
N THR A 13 -15.37 -0.49 -2.52
CA THR A 13 -15.02 0.31 -1.35
C THR A 13 -15.74 1.66 -1.36
N SER A 14 -15.74 2.37 -2.49
CA SER A 14 -16.38 3.67 -2.63
C SER A 14 -17.92 3.57 -2.58
N ASN A 15 -18.50 2.57 -3.24
CA ASN A 15 -19.94 2.30 -3.21
C ASN A 15 -20.45 1.94 -1.80
N ALA A 16 -19.61 1.33 -0.99
CA ALA A 16 -19.92 0.99 0.40
C ALA A 16 -19.79 2.19 1.38
N GLY A 17 -19.38 3.37 0.91
CA GLY A 17 -19.32 4.61 1.69
C GLY A 17 -17.95 4.95 2.28
N ALA A 18 -16.89 4.22 1.90
CA ALA A 18 -15.52 4.59 2.21
C ALA A 18 -14.85 5.27 0.99
N PHE A 19 -13.52 5.44 1.00
CA PHE A 19 -12.78 6.07 -0.08
C PHE A 19 -11.70 5.13 -0.60
N GLY A 20 -11.86 4.64 -1.83
CA GLY A 20 -10.92 3.75 -2.47
C GLY A 20 -9.79 4.50 -3.19
N PHE A 21 -8.56 3.94 -3.18
CA PHE A 21 -7.43 4.41 -3.98
C PHE A 21 -7.00 3.36 -5.00
N LEU A 22 -7.13 3.67 -6.29
CA LEU A 22 -6.73 2.81 -7.40
C LEU A 22 -5.20 2.76 -7.52
N ALA A 23 -4.62 1.57 -7.61
CA ALA A 23 -3.16 1.40 -7.65
C ALA A 23 -2.63 1.40 -9.08
N LEU A 24 -2.05 2.52 -9.51
CA LEU A 24 -1.51 2.70 -10.86
C LEU A 24 0.03 2.59 -10.94
N ALA A 25 0.70 2.40 -9.80
CA ALA A 25 2.16 2.41 -9.74
C ALA A 25 2.85 1.25 -10.51
N THR A 26 2.11 0.20 -10.84
CA THR A 26 2.59 -0.97 -11.58
C THR A 26 2.06 -1.06 -13.01
N ALA A 27 1.21 -0.12 -13.41
CA ALA A 27 0.58 -0.04 -14.72
C ALA A 27 1.36 0.87 -15.67
N GLY A 28 1.40 0.54 -16.95
CA GLY A 28 1.79 1.48 -17.99
C GLY A 28 0.75 2.59 -18.18
N PRO A 29 1.07 3.69 -18.88
CA PRO A 29 0.15 4.84 -18.97
C PRO A 29 -1.20 4.47 -19.60
N GLN A 30 -1.21 3.70 -20.68
CA GLN A 30 -2.45 3.29 -21.34
C GLN A 30 -3.30 2.38 -20.42
N GLU A 31 -2.68 1.40 -19.77
CA GLU A 31 -3.35 0.52 -18.81
C GLU A 31 -3.91 1.32 -17.62
N ALA A 32 -3.14 2.30 -17.11
CA ALA A 32 -3.58 3.17 -16.03
C ALA A 32 -4.85 3.97 -16.40
N ILE A 33 -4.92 4.49 -17.63
CA ILE A 33 -6.09 5.20 -18.14
C ILE A 33 -7.29 4.26 -18.24
N GLU A 34 -7.10 3.06 -18.79
CA GLU A 34 -8.14 2.02 -18.88
C GLU A 34 -8.67 1.62 -17.49
N MET A 35 -7.78 1.45 -16.51
CA MET A 35 -8.17 1.16 -15.12
C MET A 35 -8.97 2.31 -14.49
N ILE A 36 -8.65 3.56 -14.77
CA ILE A 36 -9.43 4.71 -14.31
C ILE A 36 -10.82 4.67 -14.94
N ASP A 37 -10.92 4.46 -16.26
CA ASP A 37 -12.20 4.39 -16.99
C ASP A 37 -13.07 3.23 -16.49
N GLU A 38 -12.49 2.06 -16.28
CA GLU A 38 -13.17 0.92 -15.69
C GLU A 38 -13.71 1.27 -14.29
N THR A 39 -12.89 1.90 -13.42
CA THR A 39 -13.35 2.30 -12.09
C THR A 39 -14.52 3.28 -12.17
N MET A 40 -14.45 4.28 -13.06
CA MET A 40 -15.53 5.24 -13.29
C MET A 40 -16.82 4.59 -13.83
N SER A 41 -16.70 3.49 -14.57
CA SER A 41 -17.87 2.73 -15.05
C SER A 41 -18.55 1.91 -13.94
N LEU A 42 -17.81 1.55 -12.88
CA LEU A 42 -18.29 0.72 -11.77
C LEU A 42 -18.83 1.53 -10.58
N THR A 43 -18.54 2.85 -10.52
CA THR A 43 -18.98 3.71 -9.42
C THR A 43 -19.14 5.17 -9.84
N ASP A 44 -20.19 5.82 -9.34
CA ASP A 44 -20.39 7.27 -9.38
C ASP A 44 -19.84 7.97 -8.11
N LYS A 45 -19.30 7.19 -7.16
CA LYS A 45 -18.75 7.69 -5.92
C LYS A 45 -17.31 8.18 -6.11
N PRO A 46 -16.85 9.13 -5.28
CA PRO A 46 -15.49 9.62 -5.36
C PRO A 46 -14.47 8.54 -5.00
N PHE A 47 -13.38 8.49 -5.77
CA PHE A 47 -12.20 7.68 -5.48
C PHE A 47 -10.92 8.47 -5.80
N GLY A 48 -9.79 7.95 -5.38
CA GLY A 48 -8.48 8.50 -5.67
C GLY A 48 -7.61 7.52 -6.47
N VAL A 49 -6.46 8.00 -6.93
CA VAL A 49 -5.44 7.18 -7.58
C VAL A 49 -4.13 7.26 -6.83
N ASN A 50 -3.34 6.17 -6.88
CA ASN A 50 -1.99 6.10 -6.32
C ASN A 50 -1.00 5.72 -7.40
N PHE A 51 0.04 6.53 -7.60
CA PHE A 51 1.11 6.27 -8.55
C PHE A 51 2.43 6.90 -8.09
N HIS A 52 3.53 6.54 -8.76
CA HIS A 52 4.82 7.18 -8.54
C HIS A 52 5.03 8.32 -9.53
N MET A 53 5.24 9.53 -9.06
CA MET A 53 5.41 10.72 -9.92
C MET A 53 6.65 10.66 -10.84
N PHE A 54 7.51 9.65 -10.65
CA PHE A 54 8.71 9.42 -11.46
C PHE A 54 8.62 8.12 -12.29
N GLN A 55 7.46 7.44 -12.32
CA GLN A 55 7.30 6.25 -13.16
C GLN A 55 7.27 6.63 -14.65
N PRO A 56 7.68 5.72 -15.56
CA PRO A 56 7.52 5.94 -16.99
C PRO A 56 6.05 6.22 -17.33
N GLY A 57 5.80 7.27 -18.13
CA GLY A 57 4.44 7.68 -18.50
C GLY A 57 3.69 8.42 -17.39
N ALA A 58 4.39 9.00 -16.41
CA ALA A 58 3.74 9.78 -15.34
C ALA A 58 3.00 11.00 -15.87
N ASP A 59 3.52 11.67 -16.92
CA ASP A 59 2.86 12.84 -17.53
C ASP A 59 1.49 12.48 -18.11
N GLU A 60 1.37 11.35 -18.80
CA GLU A 60 0.12 10.86 -19.39
C GLU A 60 -0.89 10.48 -18.30
N ILE A 61 -0.42 9.87 -17.22
CA ILE A 61 -1.27 9.53 -16.06
C ILE A 61 -1.75 10.82 -15.38
N VAL A 62 -0.87 11.80 -15.17
CA VAL A 62 -1.22 13.11 -14.60
C VAL A 62 -2.26 13.80 -15.47
N GLN A 63 -2.07 13.83 -16.79
CA GLN A 63 -3.04 14.43 -17.70
C GLN A 63 -4.41 13.75 -17.61
N ALA A 64 -4.44 12.42 -17.60
CA ALA A 64 -5.69 11.67 -17.44
C ALA A 64 -6.39 11.96 -16.11
N VAL A 65 -5.64 12.07 -15.01
CA VAL A 65 -6.16 12.43 -13.68
C VAL A 65 -6.80 13.83 -13.69
N LEU A 66 -6.16 14.80 -14.37
CA LEU A 66 -6.67 16.18 -14.51
C LEU A 66 -7.94 16.20 -15.37
N ASP A 67 -7.91 15.58 -16.56
CA ASP A 67 -9.02 15.58 -17.53
C ASP A 67 -10.27 14.90 -16.95
N LYS A 68 -10.08 13.78 -16.25
CA LYS A 68 -11.17 13.00 -15.64
C LYS A 68 -11.59 13.54 -14.26
N LYS A 69 -10.92 14.58 -13.76
CA LYS A 69 -11.19 15.25 -12.47
C LYS A 69 -11.26 14.26 -11.30
N ILE A 70 -10.29 13.34 -11.23
CA ILE A 70 -10.20 12.37 -10.15
C ILE A 70 -10.12 13.11 -8.80
N LYS A 71 -10.82 12.61 -7.78
CA LYS A 71 -11.02 13.37 -6.54
C LYS A 71 -9.76 13.58 -5.73
N ALA A 72 -8.87 12.60 -5.68
CA ALA A 72 -7.63 12.67 -4.89
C ALA A 72 -6.48 11.91 -5.54
N VAL A 73 -5.27 12.35 -5.26
CA VAL A 73 -4.04 11.64 -5.63
C VAL A 73 -3.26 11.28 -4.37
N SER A 74 -2.79 10.03 -4.32
CA SER A 74 -1.85 9.56 -3.32
C SER A 74 -0.52 9.23 -3.99
N TYR A 75 0.56 9.56 -3.33
CA TYR A 75 1.92 9.32 -3.81
C TYR A 75 2.86 9.06 -2.64
N SER A 76 4.01 8.48 -2.94
CA SER A 76 5.10 8.30 -1.98
C SER A 76 6.41 8.60 -2.66
N ARG A 77 7.45 8.94 -1.90
CA ARG A 77 8.79 9.30 -2.41
C ARG A 77 8.74 10.49 -3.39
N SER A 78 9.80 11.19 -3.52
CA SER A 78 10.13 12.21 -4.54
C SER A 78 8.92 12.87 -5.24
N PRO A 79 8.04 13.59 -4.53
CA PRO A 79 6.93 14.28 -5.16
C PRO A 79 7.46 15.36 -6.13
N THR A 80 6.78 15.53 -7.27
CA THR A 80 7.08 16.55 -8.28
C THR A 80 6.24 17.79 -7.98
N PRO A 81 6.85 18.94 -7.62
CA PRO A 81 6.12 20.15 -7.24
C PRO A 81 5.15 20.65 -8.33
N ASP A 82 5.53 20.54 -9.59
CA ASP A 82 4.69 20.98 -10.71
C ASP A 82 3.40 20.14 -10.82
N TYR A 83 3.46 18.83 -10.60
CA TYR A 83 2.28 17.99 -10.57
C TYR A 83 1.36 18.34 -9.40
N ILE A 84 1.93 18.56 -8.21
CA ILE A 84 1.16 18.98 -7.02
C ILE A 84 0.44 20.30 -7.31
N LYS A 85 1.15 21.27 -7.91
CA LYS A 85 0.56 22.56 -8.31
C LYS A 85 -0.59 22.36 -9.30
N ALA A 86 -0.41 21.53 -10.32
CA ALA A 86 -1.45 21.24 -11.31
C ALA A 86 -2.69 20.59 -10.68
N PHE A 87 -2.51 19.61 -9.78
CA PHE A 87 -3.61 18.99 -9.06
C PHE A 87 -4.38 19.98 -8.22
N LYS A 88 -3.70 20.81 -7.44
CA LYS A 88 -4.32 21.83 -6.60
C LYS A 88 -5.11 22.89 -7.40
N GLN A 89 -4.61 23.30 -8.56
CA GLN A 89 -5.32 24.21 -9.47
C GLN A 89 -6.65 23.66 -9.97
N GLN A 90 -6.78 22.34 -10.06
CA GLN A 90 -8.00 21.64 -10.44
C GLN A 90 -8.85 21.17 -9.25
N GLY A 91 -8.48 21.52 -8.02
CA GLY A 91 -9.19 21.09 -6.80
C GLY A 91 -9.04 19.61 -6.49
N ILE A 92 -8.00 18.95 -7.01
CA ILE A 92 -7.67 17.55 -6.72
C ILE A 92 -6.86 17.51 -5.42
N ILE A 93 -7.29 16.69 -4.47
CA ILE A 93 -6.72 16.60 -3.12
C ILE A 93 -5.44 15.77 -3.15
N CYS A 94 -4.34 16.31 -2.66
CA CYS A 94 -3.05 15.66 -2.56
C CYS A 94 -2.87 14.99 -1.20
N ILE A 95 -2.84 13.64 -1.15
CA ILE A 95 -2.77 12.84 0.09
C ILE A 95 -1.59 11.86 0.01
N PRO A 96 -0.35 12.30 0.22
CA PRO A 96 0.80 11.39 0.23
C PRO A 96 0.79 10.42 1.40
N THR A 97 1.40 9.25 1.18
CA THR A 97 1.66 8.26 2.24
C THR A 97 3.10 8.38 2.73
N VAL A 98 3.27 8.52 4.04
CA VAL A 98 4.57 8.71 4.68
C VAL A 98 4.76 7.74 5.86
N GLY A 99 6.02 7.30 6.08
CA GLY A 99 6.37 6.38 7.16
C GLY A 99 7.35 6.99 8.19
N ALA A 100 7.57 8.31 8.16
CA ALA A 100 8.46 8.98 9.11
C ALA A 100 8.07 10.46 9.28
N LEU A 101 8.29 11.02 10.47
CA LEU A 101 7.99 12.41 10.80
C LEU A 101 8.60 13.42 9.83
N LYS A 102 9.89 13.27 9.50
CA LYS A 102 10.57 14.17 8.54
C LYS A 102 9.89 14.21 7.17
N HIS A 103 9.27 13.10 6.75
CA HIS A 103 8.56 13.03 5.47
C HIS A 103 7.18 13.67 5.58
N ALA A 104 6.52 13.61 6.74
CA ALA A 104 5.26 14.30 7.00
C ALA A 104 5.41 15.82 6.92
N ILE A 105 6.40 16.36 7.63
CA ILE A 105 6.73 17.80 7.61
C ILE A 105 7.06 18.26 6.18
N LYS A 106 7.89 17.49 5.45
CA LYS A 106 8.24 17.83 4.08
C LYS A 106 7.05 17.77 3.13
N ALA A 107 6.14 16.82 3.31
CA ALA A 107 4.95 16.69 2.47
C ALA A 107 4.00 17.89 2.66
N GLU A 108 3.76 18.34 3.89
CA GLU A 108 3.01 19.56 4.18
C GLU A 108 3.66 20.79 3.52
N GLN A 109 4.98 20.96 3.67
CA GLN A 109 5.73 22.06 3.04
C GLN A 109 5.63 22.07 1.51
N LEU A 110 5.48 20.90 0.89
CA LEU A 110 5.29 20.75 -0.55
C LEU A 110 3.84 20.90 -1.00
N GLY A 111 2.90 21.18 -0.08
CA GLY A 111 1.53 21.50 -0.39
C GLY A 111 0.56 20.30 -0.35
N ALA A 112 0.88 19.24 0.38
CA ALA A 112 -0.09 18.19 0.67
C ALA A 112 -1.31 18.76 1.40
N ASP A 113 -2.51 18.27 1.07
CA ASP A 113 -3.77 18.69 1.69
C ASP A 113 -4.15 17.83 2.90
N ALA A 114 -3.65 16.60 2.94
CA ALA A 114 -3.74 15.66 4.05
C ALA A 114 -2.60 14.64 3.97
N LEU A 115 -2.41 13.83 5.00
CA LEU A 115 -1.40 12.78 5.03
C LEU A 115 -2.05 11.42 5.35
N VAL A 116 -1.52 10.35 4.75
CA VAL A 116 -1.64 9.01 5.31
C VAL A 116 -0.30 8.68 5.99
N ILE A 117 -0.30 8.48 7.30
CA ILE A 117 0.88 7.96 7.99
C ILE A 117 0.79 6.43 8.07
N GLN A 118 1.87 5.74 7.70
CA GLN A 118 1.93 4.28 7.83
C GLN A 118 2.98 3.88 8.86
N GLY A 119 2.52 3.34 9.97
CA GLY A 119 3.38 2.79 11.00
C GLY A 119 4.02 1.45 10.61
N SER A 120 4.91 0.98 11.47
CA SER A 120 5.70 -0.24 11.23
C SER A 120 4.86 -1.52 11.08
N GLU A 121 3.62 -1.53 11.59
CA GLU A 121 2.67 -2.66 11.47
C GLU A 121 2.09 -2.78 10.05
N GLY A 122 2.28 -1.78 9.21
CA GLY A 122 1.86 -1.79 7.80
C GLY A 122 2.57 -2.86 6.98
N GLY A 123 1.90 -3.33 5.92
CA GLY A 123 2.43 -4.30 4.97
C GLY A 123 3.27 -3.67 3.87
N GLY A 124 4.07 -4.48 3.20
CA GLY A 124 4.96 -4.01 2.15
C GLY A 124 6.15 -3.22 2.72
N HIS A 125 6.62 -2.22 1.98
CA HIS A 125 7.66 -1.32 2.48
C HIS A 125 7.16 -0.54 3.68
N THR A 126 7.87 -0.63 4.81
CA THR A 126 7.46 0.01 6.06
C THR A 126 8.65 0.61 6.80
N GLY A 127 8.36 1.63 7.62
CA GLY A 127 9.31 2.20 8.56
C GLY A 127 9.50 1.32 9.80
N SER A 128 10.27 1.82 10.76
CA SER A 128 10.53 1.15 12.05
C SER A 128 9.66 1.69 13.19
N THR A 129 8.98 2.83 13.00
CA THR A 129 8.20 3.49 14.05
C THR A 129 6.80 2.89 14.13
N PRO A 130 6.36 2.39 15.28
CA PRO A 130 4.98 1.93 15.49
C PRO A 130 3.95 3.03 15.19
N THR A 131 2.76 2.60 14.75
CA THR A 131 1.68 3.51 14.32
C THR A 131 1.31 4.52 15.41
N THR A 132 1.23 4.11 16.66
CA THR A 132 0.88 4.99 17.80
C THR A 132 1.90 6.12 18.00
N LEU A 133 3.19 5.79 17.97
CA LEU A 133 4.26 6.78 18.15
C LEU A 133 4.42 7.69 16.94
N LEU A 134 4.29 7.13 15.73
CA LEU A 134 4.37 7.91 14.49
C LEU A 134 3.19 8.89 14.42
N LEU A 135 1.97 8.44 14.72
CA LEU A 135 0.77 9.26 14.68
C LEU A 135 0.89 10.44 15.66
N SER A 136 1.23 10.19 16.93
CA SER A 136 1.40 11.23 17.93
C SER A 136 2.44 12.27 17.49
N SER A 137 3.64 11.81 17.07
CA SER A 137 4.70 12.74 16.66
C SER A 137 4.35 13.58 15.44
N VAL A 138 3.57 13.01 14.50
CA VAL A 138 3.13 13.74 13.29
C VAL A 138 2.04 14.76 13.64
N LEU A 139 1.04 14.39 14.46
CA LEU A 139 -0.04 15.29 14.88
C LEU A 139 0.49 16.53 15.61
N ASP A 140 1.56 16.37 16.41
CA ASP A 140 2.22 17.49 17.09
C ASP A 140 3.03 18.41 16.15
N SER A 141 3.24 18.01 14.89
CA SER A 141 4.22 18.65 14.00
C SER A 141 3.65 19.17 12.68
N VAL A 142 2.42 18.80 12.32
CA VAL A 142 1.75 19.25 11.08
C VAL A 142 0.36 19.80 11.39
N ASN A 143 -0.14 20.70 10.52
CA ASN A 143 -1.45 21.34 10.70
C ASN A 143 -2.51 20.77 9.73
N ILE A 144 -2.13 19.89 8.81
CA ILE A 144 -3.05 19.26 7.85
C ILE A 144 -3.64 17.97 8.42
N PRO A 145 -4.84 17.55 7.97
CA PRO A 145 -5.46 16.30 8.42
C PRO A 145 -4.57 15.07 8.24
N VAL A 146 -4.57 14.19 9.24
CA VAL A 146 -3.77 12.96 9.24
C VAL A 146 -4.67 11.74 9.32
N VAL A 147 -4.53 10.83 8.38
CA VAL A 147 -5.15 9.50 8.34
C VAL A 147 -4.13 8.48 8.84
N ALA A 148 -4.50 7.65 9.80
CA ALA A 148 -3.61 6.63 10.35
C ALA A 148 -3.72 5.30 9.58
N ALA A 149 -2.56 4.69 9.24
CA ALA A 149 -2.46 3.38 8.60
C ALA A 149 -1.44 2.50 9.32
N GLY A 150 -1.66 1.19 9.26
CA GLY A 150 -0.84 0.17 9.93
C GLY A 150 -1.52 -0.40 11.17
N GLY A 151 -1.84 -1.70 11.15
CA GLY A 151 -2.43 -2.40 12.28
C GLY A 151 -3.94 -2.26 12.46
N PHE A 152 -4.65 -1.51 11.62
CA PHE A 152 -6.10 -1.32 11.75
C PHE A 152 -6.92 -2.43 11.08
N ARG A 153 -7.96 -2.92 11.79
CA ARG A 153 -8.83 -4.01 11.35
C ARG A 153 -10.33 -3.67 11.42
N ASP A 154 -10.74 -2.93 12.46
CA ASP A 154 -12.16 -2.79 12.85
C ASP A 154 -12.50 -1.39 13.39
N GLY A 155 -13.74 -1.23 13.84
CA GLY A 155 -14.25 0.02 14.37
C GLY A 155 -13.63 0.47 15.70
N SER A 156 -13.09 -0.45 16.49
CA SER A 156 -12.35 -0.09 17.72
C SER A 156 -11.04 0.61 17.37
N GLY A 157 -10.35 0.13 16.32
CA GLY A 157 -9.19 0.81 15.76
C GLY A 157 -9.50 2.19 15.20
N LEU A 158 -10.65 2.36 14.55
CA LEU A 158 -11.13 3.69 14.10
C LEU A 158 -11.36 4.61 15.30
N ALA A 159 -12.06 4.17 16.33
CA ALA A 159 -12.33 4.96 17.53
C ALA A 159 -11.03 5.38 18.26
N ALA A 160 -10.09 4.47 18.42
CA ALA A 160 -8.79 4.75 19.00
C ALA A 160 -8.00 5.79 18.20
N SER A 161 -7.97 5.65 16.86
CA SER A 161 -7.27 6.59 15.98
C SER A 161 -7.86 7.99 16.04
N LEU A 162 -9.19 8.12 16.06
CA LEU A 162 -9.87 9.41 16.22
C LEU A 162 -9.61 10.01 17.60
N ALA A 163 -9.58 9.20 18.66
CA ALA A 163 -9.23 9.65 20.00
C ALA A 163 -7.80 10.19 20.11
N TRP A 164 -6.87 9.69 19.30
CA TRP A 164 -5.51 10.22 19.17
C TRP A 164 -5.44 11.52 18.36
N GLY A 165 -6.49 11.91 17.64
CA GLY A 165 -6.54 13.12 16.84
C GLY A 165 -6.39 12.91 15.34
N ALA A 166 -6.31 11.67 14.85
CA ALA A 166 -6.40 11.40 13.41
C ALA A 166 -7.80 11.74 12.89
N CYS A 167 -7.92 12.02 11.58
CA CYS A 167 -9.21 12.26 10.93
C CYS A 167 -9.85 10.98 10.35
N GLY A 168 -9.17 9.84 10.43
CA GLY A 168 -9.64 8.55 9.94
C GLY A 168 -8.55 7.48 9.92
N ILE A 169 -8.88 6.31 9.39
CA ILE A 169 -7.94 5.21 9.20
C ILE A 169 -7.89 4.76 7.75
N ALA A 170 -6.72 4.24 7.32
CA ALA A 170 -6.54 3.55 6.06
C ALA A 170 -6.12 2.10 6.30
N MET A 171 -6.77 1.18 5.60
CA MET A 171 -6.58 -0.25 5.76
C MET A 171 -6.21 -0.90 4.43
N GLY A 172 -5.02 -1.48 4.33
CA GLY A 172 -4.61 -2.25 3.16
C GLY A 172 -5.03 -3.71 3.25
N THR A 173 -4.36 -4.45 4.15
CA THR A 173 -4.55 -5.89 4.31
C THR A 173 -5.99 -6.28 4.61
N ARG A 174 -6.72 -5.49 5.41
CA ARG A 174 -8.11 -5.78 5.73
C ARG A 174 -9.02 -5.72 4.49
N PHE A 175 -8.86 -4.70 3.61
CA PHE A 175 -9.63 -4.62 2.36
C PHE A 175 -9.14 -5.62 1.31
N MET A 176 -7.86 -5.98 1.29
CA MET A 176 -7.38 -7.10 0.47
C MET A 176 -8.08 -8.41 0.83
N MET A 177 -8.48 -8.57 2.10
CA MET A 177 -9.20 -9.73 2.63
C MET A 177 -10.73 -9.53 2.57
N THR A 178 -11.23 -9.06 1.41
CA THR A 178 -12.66 -8.97 1.09
C THR A 178 -12.98 -9.81 -0.15
N GLN A 179 -14.28 -10.00 -0.40
CA GLN A 179 -14.75 -10.80 -1.54
C GLN A 179 -14.37 -10.15 -2.87
N GLU A 180 -14.48 -8.81 -2.97
CA GLU A 180 -14.24 -8.03 -4.19
C GLU A 180 -12.75 -7.84 -4.51
N SER A 181 -11.86 -8.19 -3.58
CA SER A 181 -10.43 -8.20 -3.86
C SER A 181 -10.08 -9.25 -4.92
N PRO A 182 -9.29 -8.90 -5.97
CA PRO A 182 -8.92 -9.82 -7.03
C PRO A 182 -7.91 -10.89 -6.62
N VAL A 183 -7.41 -10.82 -5.39
CA VAL A 183 -6.44 -11.80 -4.87
C VAL A 183 -7.05 -13.20 -4.89
N PRO A 184 -6.34 -14.21 -5.46
CA PRO A 184 -6.86 -15.58 -5.56
C PRO A 184 -7.20 -16.19 -4.20
N SER A 185 -8.27 -17.01 -4.16
CA SER A 185 -8.76 -17.64 -2.92
C SER A 185 -7.69 -18.40 -2.16
N LYS A 186 -6.84 -19.15 -2.87
CA LYS A 186 -5.72 -19.88 -2.27
C LYS A 186 -4.72 -18.97 -1.54
N THR A 187 -4.50 -17.78 -2.06
CA THR A 187 -3.66 -16.77 -1.39
C THR A 187 -4.39 -16.15 -0.21
N LYS A 188 -5.68 -15.82 -0.34
CA LYS A 188 -6.49 -15.33 0.80
C LYS A 188 -6.53 -16.35 1.94
N GLU A 189 -6.64 -17.65 1.64
CA GLU A 189 -6.55 -18.73 2.64
C GLU A 189 -5.22 -18.72 3.37
N ALA A 190 -4.11 -18.53 2.66
CA ALA A 190 -2.79 -18.42 3.29
C ALA A 190 -2.67 -17.19 4.21
N TYR A 191 -3.33 -16.08 3.88
CA TYR A 191 -3.40 -14.91 4.78
C TYR A 191 -4.24 -15.18 6.03
N ILE A 192 -5.38 -15.88 5.91
CA ILE A 192 -6.24 -16.26 7.06
C ILE A 192 -5.51 -17.22 8.00
N SER A 193 -4.68 -18.10 7.44
CA SER A 193 -3.94 -19.10 8.22
C SER A 193 -2.67 -18.55 8.88
N ALA A 194 -2.24 -17.33 8.50
CA ALA A 194 -1.00 -16.76 9.01
C ALA A 194 -1.18 -16.25 10.45
N GLU A 195 -0.22 -16.54 11.31
CA GLU A 195 -0.16 -16.01 12.66
C GLU A 195 0.61 -14.67 12.71
N VAL A 196 0.36 -13.87 13.75
CA VAL A 196 1.02 -12.56 13.92
C VAL A 196 2.54 -12.66 13.88
N ASP A 197 3.09 -13.72 14.49
CA ASP A 197 4.52 -13.96 14.59
C ASP A 197 5.17 -14.45 13.29
N GLU A 198 4.37 -14.90 12.33
CA GLU A 198 4.83 -15.27 11.00
C GLU A 198 4.97 -14.07 10.06
N ILE A 199 4.44 -12.88 10.44
CA ILE A 199 4.43 -11.68 9.63
C ILE A 199 5.56 -10.76 10.07
N LYS A 200 6.72 -10.89 9.40
CA LYS A 200 8.00 -10.29 9.80
C LYS A 200 8.52 -9.31 8.77
N ILE A 201 9.49 -8.49 9.19
CA ILE A 201 10.23 -7.61 8.30
C ILE A 201 11.54 -8.27 7.91
N THR A 202 11.87 -8.24 6.62
CA THR A 202 13.19 -8.59 6.13
C THR A 202 13.68 -7.55 5.11
N LYS A 203 15.00 -7.34 5.07
CA LYS A 203 15.68 -6.55 4.02
C LYS A 203 16.27 -7.45 2.94
N LYS A 204 16.22 -8.77 3.11
CA LYS A 204 16.84 -9.71 2.16
C LYS A 204 15.99 -9.92 0.91
N PHE A 205 14.70 -9.53 0.94
CA PHE A 205 13.80 -9.70 -0.18
C PHE A 205 14.11 -8.72 -1.34
N ASP A 206 14.26 -7.43 -1.03
CA ASP A 206 14.48 -6.38 -2.04
C ASP A 206 15.43 -5.26 -1.58
N GLY A 207 16.12 -5.47 -0.47
CA GLY A 207 17.08 -4.49 0.09
C GLY A 207 16.45 -3.47 1.04
N LEU A 208 15.14 -3.30 1.00
CA LEU A 208 14.40 -2.37 1.86
C LEU A 208 13.66 -3.13 2.98
N SER A 209 13.29 -2.42 4.04
CA SER A 209 12.47 -3.00 5.10
C SER A 209 11.09 -3.35 4.54
N HIS A 210 10.83 -4.63 4.31
CA HIS A 210 9.61 -5.14 3.69
C HIS A 210 8.92 -6.13 4.62
N ARG A 211 7.68 -5.85 5.01
CA ARG A 211 6.87 -6.75 5.83
C ARG A 211 6.11 -7.73 4.97
N LEU A 212 6.33 -9.02 5.24
CA LEU A 212 5.81 -10.16 4.47
C LEU A 212 5.34 -11.27 5.42
N ILE A 213 4.44 -12.12 4.95
CA ILE A 213 4.24 -13.43 5.55
C ILE A 213 5.47 -14.31 5.25
N PHE A 214 6.05 -14.91 6.28
CA PHE A 214 7.23 -15.78 6.17
C PHE A 214 6.81 -17.19 5.76
N ASN A 215 6.38 -17.30 4.49
CA ASN A 215 6.15 -18.58 3.84
C ASN A 215 7.48 -19.30 3.51
N LYS A 216 7.40 -20.52 3.00
CA LYS A 216 8.57 -21.34 2.64
C LYS A 216 9.56 -20.62 1.71
N TYR A 217 9.06 -19.76 0.79
CA TYR A 217 9.89 -19.00 -0.13
C TYR A 217 10.67 -17.90 0.57
N ILE A 218 10.01 -17.11 1.40
CA ILE A 218 10.64 -16.00 2.16
C ILE A 218 11.59 -16.55 3.23
N GLU A 219 11.25 -17.63 3.93
CA GLU A 219 12.17 -18.30 4.85
C GLU A 219 13.46 -18.76 4.17
N LYS A 220 13.36 -19.32 2.96
CA LYS A 220 14.52 -19.70 2.17
C LYS A 220 15.41 -18.48 1.85
N ILE A 221 14.83 -17.36 1.44
CA ILE A 221 15.57 -16.11 1.20
C ILE A 221 16.22 -15.63 2.50
N ASP A 222 15.48 -15.60 3.59
CA ASP A 222 15.95 -15.06 4.87
C ASP A 222 17.11 -15.88 5.47
N ARG A 223 17.10 -17.20 5.30
CA ARG A 223 18.17 -18.11 5.73
C ARG A 223 19.35 -18.18 4.75
N SER A 224 19.21 -17.63 3.54
CA SER A 224 20.26 -17.70 2.51
C SER A 224 21.46 -16.81 2.83
N ASN A 225 22.65 -17.31 2.53
CA ASN A 225 23.88 -16.51 2.55
C ASN A 225 23.98 -15.62 1.28
N PRO A 226 24.88 -14.61 1.25
CA PRO A 226 24.98 -13.68 0.11
C PRO A 226 25.22 -14.35 -1.25
N ILE A 227 25.96 -15.45 -1.30
CA ILE A 227 26.24 -16.20 -2.55
C ILE A 227 24.97 -16.90 -3.04
N SER A 228 24.24 -17.56 -2.15
CA SER A 228 22.96 -18.21 -2.48
C SER A 228 21.91 -17.18 -2.92
N LEU A 229 21.85 -16.01 -2.27
CA LEU A 229 20.96 -14.91 -2.68
C LEU A 229 21.30 -14.42 -4.09
N PHE A 230 22.57 -14.25 -4.40
CA PHE A 230 23.01 -13.87 -5.75
C PHE A 230 22.58 -14.89 -6.80
N LEU A 231 22.81 -16.18 -6.57
CA LEU A 231 22.39 -17.25 -7.49
C LEU A 231 20.85 -17.31 -7.65
N MET A 232 20.12 -17.14 -6.55
CA MET A 232 18.64 -17.06 -6.60
C MET A 232 18.17 -15.85 -7.38
N SER A 233 18.80 -14.69 -7.22
CA SER A 233 18.43 -13.47 -7.93
C SER A 233 18.64 -13.60 -9.44
N VAL A 234 19.75 -14.19 -9.87
CA VAL A 234 20.06 -14.43 -11.30
C VAL A 234 19.08 -15.44 -11.90
N THR A 235 18.77 -16.54 -11.20
CA THR A 235 17.81 -17.54 -11.68
C THR A 235 16.40 -16.98 -11.77
N SER A 236 15.99 -16.12 -10.84
CA SER A 236 14.72 -15.42 -10.88
C SER A 236 14.64 -14.44 -12.04
N ALA A 237 15.70 -13.66 -12.27
CA ALA A 237 15.79 -12.72 -13.40
C ALA A 237 15.69 -13.44 -14.75
N TRP A 238 16.33 -14.60 -14.87
CA TRP A 238 16.26 -15.40 -16.09
C TRP A 238 14.86 -15.97 -16.37
N LYS A 239 14.17 -16.45 -15.33
CA LYS A 239 12.76 -16.89 -15.43
C LYS A 239 11.84 -15.71 -15.78
N TYR A 240 12.05 -14.55 -15.17
CA TYR A 240 11.27 -13.35 -15.44
C TYR A 240 11.39 -12.89 -16.90
N LYS A 241 12.60 -12.97 -17.50
CA LYS A 241 12.83 -12.67 -18.90
C LYS A 241 12.00 -13.55 -19.84
N GLN A 242 11.83 -14.84 -19.51
CA GLN A 242 11.04 -15.76 -20.33
C GLN A 242 9.54 -15.43 -20.31
N ILE A 243 9.05 -14.81 -19.22
CA ILE A 243 7.62 -14.54 -19.02
C ILE A 243 7.22 -13.17 -19.60
N THR A 244 8.05 -12.12 -19.46
CA THR A 244 7.62 -10.73 -19.67
C THR A 244 7.99 -10.12 -21.02
N LYS A 245 8.81 -10.76 -21.87
CA LYS A 245 9.39 -10.18 -23.10
C LYS A 245 10.02 -8.77 -22.91
N ALA A 246 10.32 -8.38 -21.66
CA ALA A 246 10.86 -7.07 -21.33
C ALA A 246 12.23 -6.84 -21.99
N TYR A 247 12.43 -5.65 -22.54
CA TYR A 247 13.70 -5.25 -23.16
C TYR A 247 14.79 -5.12 -22.09
N PHE A 248 15.94 -5.75 -22.29
CA PHE A 248 17.12 -5.71 -21.41
C PHE A 248 17.55 -4.28 -21.05
N GLY A 249 17.36 -3.31 -21.97
CA GLY A 249 17.74 -1.92 -21.78
C GLY A 249 17.00 -1.21 -20.65
N ASP A 250 15.74 -1.55 -20.42
CA ASP A 250 14.92 -0.90 -19.38
C ASP A 250 15.19 -1.49 -17.99
N LEU A 251 15.46 -2.79 -17.93
CA LEU A 251 15.95 -3.44 -16.71
C LEU A 251 17.34 -2.90 -16.32
N PHE A 252 18.23 -2.69 -17.28
CA PHE A 252 19.58 -2.13 -17.05
C PHE A 252 19.51 -0.66 -16.62
N LYS A 253 18.65 0.15 -17.22
CA LYS A 253 18.44 1.57 -16.82
C LYS A 253 17.91 1.68 -15.39
N SER A 254 16.90 0.87 -15.06
CA SER A 254 16.34 0.81 -13.70
C SER A 254 17.38 0.32 -12.68
N PHE A 255 18.20 -0.67 -13.05
CA PHE A 255 19.31 -1.17 -12.24
C PHE A 255 20.35 -0.08 -11.96
N PHE A 256 20.80 0.67 -12.98
CA PHE A 256 21.77 1.76 -12.79
C PHE A 256 21.18 2.97 -12.06
N ALA A 257 19.89 3.24 -12.19
CA ALA A 257 19.22 4.30 -11.44
C ALA A 257 19.13 3.95 -9.94
N MET A 258 18.90 2.67 -9.60
CA MET A 258 18.90 2.19 -8.22
C MET A 258 20.29 2.18 -7.58
N LEU A 259 21.34 1.83 -8.33
CA LEU A 259 22.73 1.86 -7.83
C LEU A 259 23.23 3.26 -7.47
N LYS A 260 22.61 4.32 -8.00
CA LYS A 260 23.03 5.71 -7.74
C LYS A 260 22.42 6.32 -6.47
N GLY A 261 21.44 5.67 -5.85
CA GLY A 261 20.63 6.29 -4.80
C GLY A 261 20.65 5.65 -3.41
N ASP A 262 20.97 4.36 -3.28
CA ASP A 262 20.87 3.62 -2.00
C ASP A 262 22.09 2.71 -1.80
N ASP A 263 22.52 2.48 -0.54
CA ASP A 263 23.58 1.54 -0.12
C ASP A 263 23.18 0.06 -0.34
N LEU A 264 22.65 -0.28 -1.53
CA LEU A 264 22.22 -1.63 -1.88
C LEU A 264 23.37 -2.46 -2.45
N THR A 265 23.49 -3.71 -2.04
CA THR A 265 24.38 -4.68 -2.67
C THR A 265 23.85 -5.06 -4.06
N ILE A 266 24.73 -5.57 -4.94
CA ILE A 266 24.36 -6.02 -6.29
C ILE A 266 23.22 -7.06 -6.23
N SER A 267 23.28 -8.00 -5.30
CA SER A 267 22.23 -9.01 -5.11
C SER A 267 20.89 -8.40 -4.69
N GLN A 268 20.90 -7.39 -3.82
CA GLN A 268 19.70 -6.66 -3.41
C GLN A 268 19.09 -5.87 -4.56
N SER A 269 19.90 -5.24 -5.39
CA SER A 269 19.43 -4.50 -6.58
C SER A 269 18.75 -5.44 -7.60
N ILE A 270 19.33 -6.63 -7.85
CA ILE A 270 18.73 -7.62 -8.73
C ILE A 270 17.44 -8.19 -8.11
N MET A 271 17.40 -8.45 -6.82
CA MET A 271 16.20 -8.90 -6.11
C MET A 271 15.11 -7.84 -6.13
N SER A 272 15.46 -6.57 -5.94
CA SER A 272 14.50 -5.45 -6.04
C SER A 272 13.86 -5.37 -7.43
N ALA A 273 14.65 -5.54 -8.50
CA ALA A 273 14.12 -5.57 -9.87
C ALA A 273 13.19 -6.77 -10.12
N ASN A 274 13.39 -7.89 -9.43
CA ASN A 274 12.58 -9.10 -9.56
C ASN A 274 11.37 -9.13 -8.60
N SER A 275 11.34 -8.28 -7.58
CA SER A 275 10.32 -8.30 -6.54
C SER A 275 8.88 -8.19 -7.07
N PRO A 276 8.58 -7.39 -8.12
CA PRO A 276 7.23 -7.35 -8.70
C PRO A 276 6.76 -8.72 -9.20
N ALA A 277 7.60 -9.46 -9.94
CA ALA A 277 7.24 -10.78 -10.46
C ALA A 277 7.03 -11.81 -9.34
N ILE A 278 7.85 -11.74 -8.29
CA ILE A 278 7.73 -12.63 -7.13
C ILE A 278 6.45 -12.33 -6.35
N ILE A 279 6.06 -11.07 -6.24
CA ILE A 279 4.79 -10.66 -5.63
C ILE A 279 3.61 -11.14 -6.50
N GLN A 280 3.67 -10.97 -7.84
CA GLN A 280 2.62 -11.43 -8.76
C GLN A 280 2.37 -12.93 -8.64
N LYS A 281 3.40 -13.75 -8.45
CA LYS A 281 3.23 -15.19 -8.23
C LYS A 281 2.27 -15.52 -7.10
N ALA A 282 2.40 -14.85 -5.98
CA ALA A 282 1.49 -15.06 -4.85
C ALA A 282 0.16 -14.34 -5.04
N MET A 283 0.21 -13.05 -5.43
CA MET A 283 -0.95 -12.14 -5.35
C MET A 283 -1.85 -12.20 -6.57
N VAL A 284 -1.34 -12.66 -7.72
CA VAL A 284 -2.07 -12.74 -9.00
C VAL A 284 -2.24 -14.18 -9.47
N GLU A 285 -1.15 -14.99 -9.43
CA GLU A 285 -1.17 -16.37 -9.92
C GLU A 285 -1.68 -17.38 -8.87
N GLY A 286 -1.88 -16.97 -7.62
CA GLY A 286 -2.39 -17.85 -6.56
C GLY A 286 -1.41 -18.92 -6.08
N SER A 287 -0.11 -18.62 -6.15
CA SER A 287 0.97 -19.50 -5.68
C SER A 287 1.65 -18.96 -4.42
N PRO A 288 0.96 -18.97 -3.24
CA PRO A 288 1.44 -18.30 -2.03
C PRO A 288 2.78 -18.85 -1.51
N ASN A 289 3.11 -20.11 -1.76
CA ASN A 289 4.37 -20.73 -1.31
C ASN A 289 5.55 -20.52 -2.28
N GLU A 290 5.30 -19.98 -3.49
CA GLU A 290 6.31 -19.75 -4.50
C GLU A 290 6.60 -18.26 -4.74
N GLY A 291 5.82 -17.38 -4.13
CA GLY A 291 5.91 -15.93 -4.25
C GLY A 291 6.00 -15.23 -2.90
N ALA A 292 6.04 -13.91 -2.95
CA ALA A 292 6.03 -13.06 -1.77
C ALA A 292 4.61 -12.53 -1.49
N MET A 293 4.24 -12.53 -0.24
CA MET A 293 2.95 -12.03 0.25
C MET A 293 3.15 -10.79 1.15
N PRO A 294 3.16 -9.56 0.57
CA PRO A 294 3.24 -8.33 1.37
C PRO A 294 2.04 -8.19 2.29
N SER A 295 2.26 -8.18 3.59
CA SER A 295 1.20 -8.22 4.59
C SER A 295 1.43 -7.24 5.71
N GLY A 296 0.38 -6.52 6.14
CA GLY A 296 0.36 -5.89 7.44
C GLY A 296 0.27 -6.95 8.54
N GLN A 297 0.83 -6.65 9.71
CA GLN A 297 0.82 -7.56 10.86
C GLN A 297 -0.60 -7.94 11.30
N VAL A 298 -1.56 -7.07 10.98
CA VAL A 298 -2.99 -7.27 11.25
C VAL A 298 -3.57 -8.54 10.58
N ALA A 299 -2.95 -9.09 9.53
CA ALA A 299 -3.43 -10.32 8.90
C ALA A 299 -3.54 -11.48 9.90
N GLY A 300 -2.60 -11.59 10.84
CA GLY A 300 -2.64 -12.65 11.86
C GLY A 300 -3.83 -12.60 12.83
N ILE A 301 -4.72 -11.61 12.70
CA ILE A 301 -5.96 -11.49 13.48
C ILE A 301 -7.21 -11.30 12.61
N ILE A 302 -7.09 -11.51 11.30
CA ILE A 302 -8.21 -11.49 10.34
C ILE A 302 -8.65 -12.93 10.10
N THR A 303 -9.93 -13.24 10.41
CA THR A 303 -10.47 -14.60 10.37
C THR A 303 -11.61 -14.78 9.37
N ASN A 304 -12.00 -13.73 8.64
CA ASN A 304 -13.14 -13.76 7.72
C ASN A 304 -12.89 -12.97 6.43
N LEU A 305 -13.70 -13.25 5.42
CA LEU A 305 -13.68 -12.63 4.08
C LEU A 305 -15.05 -12.01 3.77
N PRO A 306 -15.43 -10.91 4.42
CA PRO A 306 -16.70 -10.22 4.13
C PRO A 306 -16.65 -9.52 2.77
N SER A 307 -17.80 -9.07 2.27
CA SER A 307 -17.83 -8.04 1.23
C SER A 307 -17.35 -6.69 1.77
N CYS A 308 -16.97 -5.76 0.89
CA CYS A 308 -16.60 -4.39 1.29
C CYS A 308 -17.74 -3.72 2.07
N LYS A 309 -18.98 -3.93 1.66
CA LYS A 309 -20.16 -3.36 2.33
C LYS A 309 -20.30 -3.90 3.76
N GLU A 310 -20.27 -5.21 3.94
CA GLU A 310 -20.33 -5.84 5.26
C GLU A 310 -19.20 -5.36 6.16
N LEU A 311 -17.97 -5.29 5.63
CA LEU A 311 -16.80 -4.82 6.37
C LEU A 311 -17.00 -3.38 6.87
N ILE A 312 -17.44 -2.47 6.01
CA ILE A 312 -17.64 -1.06 6.39
C ILE A 312 -18.78 -0.93 7.41
N ASP A 313 -19.88 -1.68 7.24
CA ASP A 313 -20.96 -1.71 8.22
C ASP A 313 -20.49 -2.25 9.59
N GLU A 314 -19.65 -3.28 9.60
CA GLU A 314 -19.03 -3.81 10.82
C GLU A 314 -18.12 -2.78 11.50
N ILE A 315 -17.28 -2.07 10.72
CA ILE A 315 -16.41 -1.01 11.23
C ILE A 315 -17.22 0.10 11.87
N MET A 316 -18.27 0.60 11.19
CA MET A 316 -19.09 1.68 11.71
C MET A 316 -19.89 1.27 12.95
N ARG A 317 -20.36 0.02 12.99
CA ARG A 317 -21.03 -0.54 14.18
C ARG A 317 -20.08 -0.65 15.36
N GLY A 318 -18.86 -1.20 15.13
CA GLY A 318 -17.82 -1.30 16.14
C GLY A 318 -17.37 0.06 16.66
N PHE A 319 -17.25 1.05 15.78
CA PHE A 319 -16.97 2.43 16.15
C PHE A 319 -18.03 2.99 17.10
N ASN A 320 -19.32 2.84 16.76
CA ASN A 320 -20.42 3.34 17.59
C ASN A 320 -20.44 2.70 18.98
N ILE A 321 -20.14 1.40 19.07
CA ILE A 321 -20.00 0.69 20.35
C ILE A 321 -18.85 1.26 21.17
N ALA A 322 -17.68 1.46 20.55
CA ALA A 322 -16.51 2.02 21.23
C ALA A 322 -16.77 3.46 21.71
N ALA A 323 -17.37 4.29 20.86
CA ALA A 323 -17.73 5.67 21.20
C ALA A 323 -18.73 5.74 22.37
N ALA A 324 -19.71 4.83 22.41
CA ALA A 324 -20.65 4.75 23.53
C ALA A 324 -19.96 4.34 24.84
N ASN A 325 -18.91 3.54 24.78
CA ASN A 325 -18.13 3.20 25.98
C ASN A 325 -17.35 4.38 26.54
N PHE A 326 -16.84 5.29 25.71
CA PHE A 326 -16.19 6.53 26.17
C PHE A 326 -17.18 7.40 26.96
N LYS A 327 -18.41 7.59 26.49
CA LYS A 327 -19.44 8.35 27.22
C LYS A 327 -19.73 7.76 28.61
N LYS A 328 -19.79 6.42 28.74
CA LYS A 328 -20.00 5.76 30.03
C LYS A 328 -18.85 5.96 31.02
N ILE A 329 -17.63 6.19 30.54
CA ILE A 329 -16.47 6.50 31.39
C ILE A 329 -16.62 7.93 31.90
N GLU A 330 -16.97 8.88 31.03
CA GLU A 330 -17.21 10.28 31.43
C GLU A 330 -18.31 10.43 32.48
N GLU A 331 -19.44 9.70 32.33
CA GLU A 331 -20.56 9.70 33.28
C GLU A 331 -20.19 9.11 34.67
N LYS A 332 -19.08 8.39 34.80
CA LYS A 332 -18.62 7.77 36.04
C LYS A 332 -17.47 8.53 36.71
N SER A 333 -16.88 9.49 36.03
CA SER A 333 -15.80 10.35 36.53
C SER A 333 -16.36 11.66 37.10
#